data_c3af56b1ba22452ef462e923069c879c
#
_entry.id   c3af56b1ba22452ef462e923069c879c
#
_cell.length_a   1.000
_cell.length_b   1.000
_cell.length_c   1.000
_cell.angle_alpha   90.00
_cell.angle_beta   90.00
_cell.angle_gamma   90.00
#
_symmetry.space_group_name_H-M   'P 1'
#
loop_
_entity.id
_entity.type
_entity.pdbx_description
1 polymer ?
#
loop_
_entity_poly.entity_id
_entity_poly.type
_entity_poly.pdbx_seq_one_letter_code
_entity_poly.pdbx_strand_id
1 'polypeptide(L)'
;MTSERSIIRTADICDEYEFDARVCLLQFKDFAAREDFHGTVVTFSTFETNNGLIELIREGGTGKVLIADGRGSPRRALCGGNVAAEAHDFGWAGLIFYGAIRDSHEFTNLDFGVKATHVTAMRPLRSSAE
;
A
#
# COMPACT_ATOMS: atom_id res chain seq x y z
N MET A 1 25.08 3.31 -15.50
CA MET A 1 24.73 4.51 -14.73
C MET A 1 23.41 4.29 -14.03
N THR A 2 23.37 4.58 -12.77
CA THR A 2 22.14 4.49 -12.01
C THR A 2 21.30 5.70 -12.34
N SER A 3 20.07 5.49 -12.75
CA SER A 3 19.16 6.61 -12.91
C SER A 3 18.78 7.11 -11.54
N GLU A 4 18.89 8.39 -11.33
CA GLU A 4 18.46 8.98 -10.09
C GLU A 4 16.94 9.05 -10.07
N ARG A 5 16.37 8.58 -8.97
CA ARG A 5 14.95 8.72 -8.76
C ARG A 5 14.64 10.15 -8.37
N SER A 6 13.69 10.77 -9.07
CA SER A 6 13.21 12.10 -8.69
C SER A 6 12.56 12.04 -7.32
N ILE A 7 12.96 12.95 -6.44
CA ILE A 7 12.34 13.07 -5.13
C ILE A 7 11.29 14.17 -5.23
N ILE A 8 10.05 13.79 -5.01
CA ILE A 8 8.92 14.71 -4.96
C ILE A 8 8.59 14.92 -3.50
N ARG A 9 8.67 16.18 -3.04
CA ARG A 9 8.37 16.49 -1.66
C ARG A 9 6.94 16.97 -1.55
N THR A 10 6.19 16.35 -0.67
CA THR A 10 4.77 16.65 -0.50
C THR A 10 4.52 18.08 -0.04
N ALA A 11 5.42 18.61 0.82
CA ALA A 11 5.29 19.99 1.24
C ALA A 11 5.40 20.98 0.07
N ASP A 12 6.28 20.71 -0.88
CA ASP A 12 6.43 21.54 -2.07
C ASP A 12 5.18 21.50 -2.95
N ILE A 13 4.57 20.31 -3.07
CA ILE A 13 3.31 20.16 -3.82
C ILE A 13 2.21 20.98 -3.14
N CYS A 14 2.11 20.88 -1.83
CA CYS A 14 1.08 21.61 -1.09
C CYS A 14 1.27 23.12 -1.18
N ASP A 15 2.52 23.59 -1.21
CA ASP A 15 2.81 25.01 -1.37
C ASP A 15 2.42 25.50 -2.76
N GLU A 16 2.72 24.73 -3.80
CA GLU A 16 2.43 25.13 -5.18
C GLU A 16 0.95 24.98 -5.52
N TYR A 17 0.30 23.95 -5.01
CA TYR A 17 -1.09 23.60 -5.33
C TYR A 17 -1.99 23.67 -4.11
N GLU A 18 -1.82 24.69 -3.32
CA GLU A 18 -2.49 24.83 -2.01
C GLU A 18 -4.01 24.57 -2.06
N PHE A 19 -4.67 25.04 -3.12
CA PHE A 19 -6.13 24.95 -3.22
C PHE A 19 -6.61 23.66 -3.89
N ASP A 20 -5.72 22.91 -4.51
CA ASP A 20 -6.05 21.66 -5.22
C ASP A 20 -5.52 20.42 -4.52
N ALA A 21 -4.42 20.53 -3.78
CA ALA A 21 -3.80 19.41 -3.08
C ALA A 21 -4.66 18.97 -1.91
N ARG A 22 -4.75 17.65 -1.74
CA ARG A 22 -5.45 17.05 -0.60
C ARG A 22 -4.45 16.24 0.21
N VAL A 23 -4.41 16.50 1.52
CA VAL A 23 -3.52 15.80 2.42
C VAL A 23 -4.32 14.73 3.17
N CYS A 24 -3.82 13.49 3.14
CA CYS A 24 -4.40 12.43 3.94
C CYS A 24 -4.14 12.72 5.42
N LEU A 25 -5.21 12.70 6.21
CA LEU A 25 -5.11 13.01 7.64
C LEU A 25 -4.78 11.78 8.50
N LEU A 26 -4.77 10.59 7.90
CA LEU A 26 -4.42 9.37 8.61
C LEU A 26 -2.91 9.30 8.79
N GLN A 27 -2.50 8.69 9.89
CA GLN A 27 -1.09 8.44 10.16
C GLN A 27 -0.74 7.02 9.72
N PHE A 28 0.27 6.91 8.87
CA PHE A 28 0.75 5.64 8.36
C PHE A 28 2.16 5.38 8.83
N LYS A 29 2.50 4.10 8.97
CA LYS A 29 3.88 3.65 9.13
C LYS A 29 4.38 3.09 7.81
N ASP A 30 5.68 3.25 7.57
CA ASP A 30 6.35 2.74 6.38
C ASP A 30 6.99 1.38 6.67
N PHE A 31 6.87 0.44 5.74
CA PHE A 31 7.33 -0.93 5.96
C PHE A 31 8.29 -1.45 4.90
N ALA A 32 8.18 -0.98 3.67
CA ALA A 32 9.06 -1.41 2.59
C ALA A 32 10.25 -0.47 2.43
N ALA A 33 11.10 -0.73 1.43
CA ALA A 33 12.35 0.00 1.29
C ALA A 33 12.17 1.47 0.92
N ARG A 34 11.05 1.83 0.31
CA ARG A 34 10.79 3.21 -0.09
C ARG A 34 9.74 3.85 0.78
N GLU A 35 10.07 4.99 1.36
CA GLU A 35 9.13 5.78 2.15
C GLU A 35 8.37 6.79 1.29
N ASP A 36 8.92 7.17 0.14
CA ASP A 36 8.27 8.08 -0.80
C ASP A 36 8.02 7.37 -2.12
N PHE A 37 6.85 7.59 -2.68
CA PHE A 37 6.43 7.03 -3.96
C PHE A 37 5.23 7.81 -4.47
N HIS A 38 4.93 7.65 -5.73
CA HIS A 38 3.79 8.32 -6.34
C HIS A 38 3.27 7.51 -7.52
N GLY A 39 2.07 7.81 -7.94
CA GLY A 39 1.44 7.16 -9.09
C GLY A 39 -0.04 7.46 -9.15
N THR A 40 -0.67 6.93 -10.17
CA THR A 40 -2.12 7.01 -10.33
C THR A 40 -2.78 6.11 -9.28
N VAL A 41 -3.75 6.65 -8.56
CA VAL A 41 -4.40 5.93 -7.47
C VAL A 41 -5.41 4.94 -8.02
N VAL A 42 -5.35 3.71 -7.50
CA VAL A 42 -6.36 2.67 -7.69
C VAL A 42 -6.90 2.33 -6.31
N THR A 43 -8.20 2.37 -6.15
CA THR A 43 -8.82 2.12 -4.83
C THR A 43 -9.43 0.74 -4.75
N PHE A 44 -9.43 0.19 -3.55
CA PHE A 44 -10.01 -1.12 -3.25
C PHE A 44 -10.59 -1.08 -1.84
N SER A 45 -11.82 -1.54 -1.69
CA SER A 45 -12.50 -1.56 -0.40
C SER A 45 -12.75 -2.99 0.04
N THR A 46 -12.44 -3.29 1.30
CA THR A 46 -12.67 -4.60 1.88
C THR A 46 -12.73 -4.48 3.40
N PHE A 47 -13.26 -5.50 4.06
CA PHE A 47 -13.26 -5.52 5.51
C PHE A 47 -12.78 -6.89 6.00
N GLU A 48 -11.58 -6.89 6.59
CA GLU A 48 -10.96 -8.05 7.24
C GLU A 48 -10.75 -9.26 6.32
N THR A 49 -10.82 -9.05 5.01
CA THR A 49 -10.55 -10.07 4.00
C THR A 49 -9.74 -9.44 2.87
N ASN A 50 -9.03 -10.26 2.12
CA ASN A 50 -8.34 -9.79 0.92
C ASN A 50 -8.92 -10.38 -0.37
N ASN A 51 -10.18 -10.80 -0.32
CA ASN A 51 -10.89 -11.27 -1.52
C ASN A 51 -10.89 -10.18 -2.59
N GLY A 52 -10.42 -10.54 -3.78
CA GLY A 52 -10.31 -9.60 -4.90
C GLY A 52 -9.03 -8.80 -4.92
N LEU A 53 -8.31 -8.68 -3.80
CA LEU A 53 -7.08 -7.89 -3.76
C LEU A 53 -5.98 -8.50 -4.64
N ILE A 54 -5.82 -9.82 -4.57
CA ILE A 54 -4.79 -10.51 -5.33
C ILE A 54 -5.05 -10.41 -6.83
N GLU A 55 -6.29 -10.58 -7.25
CA GLU A 55 -6.69 -10.43 -8.64
C GLU A 55 -6.40 -9.01 -9.15
N LEU A 56 -6.71 -8.00 -8.34
CA LEU A 56 -6.44 -6.61 -8.69
C LEU A 56 -4.93 -6.37 -8.85
N ILE A 57 -4.13 -6.88 -7.92
CA ILE A 57 -2.67 -6.78 -7.98
C ILE A 57 -2.15 -7.39 -9.27
N ARG A 58 -2.68 -8.54 -9.66
CA ARG A 58 -2.24 -9.26 -10.86
C ARG A 58 -2.67 -8.62 -12.17
N GLU A 59 -3.57 -7.65 -12.13
CA GLU A 59 -3.89 -6.87 -13.32
C GLU A 59 -2.74 -5.97 -13.77
N GLY A 60 -1.76 -5.77 -12.89
CA GLY A 60 -0.61 -4.94 -13.18
C GLY A 60 -0.75 -3.52 -12.65
N GLY A 61 0.31 -3.01 -12.08
CA GLY A 61 0.28 -1.74 -11.38
C GLY A 61 1.39 -0.77 -11.77
N THR A 62 1.96 -0.91 -12.97
CA THR A 62 3.02 0.01 -13.41
C THR A 62 2.54 1.45 -13.37
N GLY A 63 3.23 2.29 -12.60
CA GLY A 63 2.85 3.69 -12.42
C GLY A 63 1.62 3.91 -11.55
N LYS A 64 1.21 2.89 -10.78
CA LYS A 64 0.00 2.97 -9.96
C LYS A 64 0.30 2.75 -8.50
N VAL A 65 -0.50 3.39 -7.64
CA VAL A 65 -0.50 3.20 -6.20
C VAL A 65 -1.86 2.62 -5.80
N LEU A 66 -1.85 1.49 -5.10
CA LEU A 66 -3.05 0.87 -4.59
C LEU A 66 -3.38 1.44 -3.22
N ILE A 67 -4.60 1.90 -3.03
CA ILE A 67 -5.09 2.31 -1.72
C ILE A 67 -6.22 1.36 -1.34
N ALA A 68 -5.98 0.53 -0.33
CA ALA A 68 -6.95 -0.42 0.19
C ALA A 68 -7.59 0.16 1.45
N ASP A 69 -8.87 0.40 1.36
CA ASP A 69 -9.66 0.86 2.50
C ASP A 69 -10.20 -0.35 3.25
N GLY A 70 -9.53 -0.70 4.34
CA GLY A 70 -9.92 -1.77 5.25
C GLY A 70 -10.67 -1.27 6.48
N ARG A 71 -11.19 -0.05 6.41
CA ARG A 71 -11.93 0.60 7.50
C ARG A 71 -11.12 0.73 8.79
N GLY A 72 -9.79 0.71 8.67
CA GLY A 72 -8.91 0.87 9.83
C GLY A 72 -8.90 -0.31 10.78
N SER A 73 -9.45 -1.46 10.40
CA SER A 73 -9.49 -2.61 11.31
C SER A 73 -8.09 -3.11 11.65
N PRO A 74 -7.76 -3.24 12.95
CA PRO A 74 -6.48 -3.81 13.36
C PRO A 74 -6.55 -5.32 13.57
N ARG A 75 -7.70 -5.95 13.33
CA ARG A 75 -7.93 -7.34 13.77
C ARG A 75 -7.41 -8.37 12.79
N ARG A 76 -7.43 -8.07 11.51
CA ARG A 76 -6.99 -9.01 10.48
C ARG A 76 -6.17 -8.29 9.44
N ALA A 77 -5.05 -8.90 9.06
CA ALA A 77 -4.17 -8.35 8.05
C ALA A 77 -4.80 -8.50 6.66
N LEU A 78 -4.64 -7.48 5.83
CA LEU A 78 -5.09 -7.52 4.45
C LEU A 78 -3.99 -8.03 3.53
N CYS A 79 -2.73 -7.90 3.96
CA CYS A 79 -1.57 -8.19 3.13
C CYS A 79 -0.44 -8.72 3.99
N GLY A 80 0.21 -9.78 3.53
CA GLY A 80 1.45 -10.28 4.09
C GLY A 80 2.58 -10.15 3.08
N GLY A 81 3.74 -10.71 3.42
CA GLY A 81 4.94 -10.60 2.60
C GLY A 81 4.80 -11.17 1.21
N ASN A 82 4.11 -12.30 1.05
CA ASN A 82 3.94 -12.92 -0.27
C ASN A 82 3.11 -12.04 -1.21
N VAL A 83 2.03 -11.47 -0.71
CA VAL A 83 1.17 -10.59 -1.51
C VAL A 83 1.91 -9.30 -1.86
N ALA A 84 2.68 -8.76 -0.92
CA ALA A 84 3.48 -7.56 -1.17
C ALA A 84 4.56 -7.82 -2.22
N ALA A 85 5.26 -8.95 -2.13
CA ALA A 85 6.26 -9.32 -3.12
C ALA A 85 5.64 -9.47 -4.51
N GLU A 86 4.45 -10.04 -4.58
CA GLU A 86 3.73 -10.18 -5.83
C GLU A 86 3.35 -8.81 -6.41
N ALA A 87 2.89 -7.89 -5.58
CA ALA A 87 2.59 -6.53 -6.02
C ALA A 87 3.83 -5.83 -6.57
N HIS A 88 4.97 -6.00 -5.90
CA HIS A 88 6.23 -5.48 -6.40
C HIS A 88 6.55 -6.04 -7.80
N ASP A 89 6.39 -7.36 -7.97
CA ASP A 89 6.69 -8.02 -9.24
C ASP A 89 5.76 -7.56 -10.37
N PHE A 90 4.51 -7.23 -10.05
CA PHE A 90 3.56 -6.71 -11.02
C PHE A 90 3.68 -5.20 -11.25
N GLY A 91 4.72 -4.57 -10.71
CA GLY A 91 5.09 -3.21 -11.06
C GLY A 91 4.44 -2.09 -10.25
N TRP A 92 3.69 -2.43 -9.21
CA TRP A 92 3.04 -1.40 -8.38
C TRP A 92 4.09 -0.49 -7.75
N ALA A 93 3.82 0.81 -7.79
CA ALA A 93 4.72 1.80 -7.19
C ALA A 93 4.62 1.81 -5.67
N GLY A 94 3.46 1.47 -5.14
CA GLY A 94 3.25 1.39 -3.71
C GLY A 94 1.88 0.86 -3.35
N LEU A 95 1.77 0.44 -2.10
CA LEU A 95 0.53 -0.03 -1.50
C LEU A 95 0.27 0.79 -0.23
N ILE A 96 -0.96 1.21 -0.04
CA ILE A 96 -1.36 1.94 1.18
C ILE A 96 -2.59 1.23 1.74
N PHE A 97 -2.50 0.86 3.03
CA PHE A 97 -3.59 0.16 3.72
C PHE A 97 -4.13 1.01 4.86
N TYR A 98 -5.39 1.38 4.75
CA TYR A 98 -6.14 1.83 5.92
C TYR A 98 -6.66 0.59 6.63
N GLY A 99 -5.79 -0.03 7.40
CA GLY A 99 -5.97 -1.32 8.01
C GLY A 99 -4.64 -1.95 8.37
N ALA A 100 -4.61 -3.26 8.51
CA ALA A 100 -3.45 -3.99 9.01
C ALA A 100 -2.73 -4.79 7.93
N ILE A 101 -1.43 -4.95 8.14
CA ILE A 101 -0.59 -5.92 7.42
C ILE A 101 -0.01 -6.89 8.42
N ARG A 102 0.60 -7.98 7.95
CA ARG A 102 1.35 -8.91 8.80
C ARG A 102 2.69 -9.24 8.16
N ASP A 103 3.54 -9.93 8.93
CA ASP A 103 4.89 -10.32 8.47
C ASP A 103 5.70 -9.11 8.01
N SER A 104 5.63 -8.02 8.77
CA SER A 104 6.23 -6.75 8.36
C SER A 104 7.73 -6.85 8.08
N HIS A 105 8.42 -7.79 8.74
CA HIS A 105 9.85 -8.03 8.49
C HIS A 105 10.14 -8.50 7.05
N GLU A 106 9.16 -9.07 6.36
CA GLU A 106 9.33 -9.55 4.98
C GLU A 106 9.24 -8.43 3.95
N PHE A 107 8.82 -7.23 4.36
CA PHE A 107 8.65 -6.09 3.45
C PHE A 107 9.94 -5.28 3.29
N THR A 108 10.88 -5.42 4.22
CA THR A 108 12.01 -4.50 4.38
C THR A 108 12.84 -4.32 3.12
N ASN A 109 13.05 -5.39 2.36
CA ASN A 109 13.91 -5.37 1.18
C ASN A 109 13.15 -5.19 -0.15
N LEU A 110 11.84 -5.04 -0.10
CA LEU A 110 11.06 -4.82 -1.31
C LEU A 110 11.23 -3.37 -1.77
N ASP A 111 11.69 -3.18 -3.00
CA ASP A 111 12.03 -1.87 -3.54
C ASP A 111 10.80 -1.16 -4.09
N PHE A 112 9.84 -0.92 -3.23
CA PHE A 112 8.68 -0.07 -3.49
C PHE A 112 8.15 0.40 -2.13
N GLY A 113 7.04 1.11 -2.10
CA GLY A 113 6.49 1.64 -0.87
C GLY A 113 5.33 0.82 -0.34
N VAL A 114 5.29 0.64 0.97
CA VAL A 114 4.12 0.07 1.65
C VAL A 114 3.86 0.87 2.90
N LYS A 115 2.65 1.39 3.01
CA LYS A 115 2.19 2.11 4.20
C LYS A 115 0.96 1.43 4.76
N ALA A 116 0.87 1.36 6.08
CA ALA A 116 -0.29 0.79 6.76
C ALA A 116 -0.49 1.47 8.11
N THR A 117 -1.71 1.40 8.62
CA THR A 117 -2.03 1.99 9.93
C THR A 117 -1.79 1.01 11.08
N HIS A 118 -1.80 -0.29 10.82
CA HIS A 118 -1.67 -1.32 11.86
C HIS A 118 -0.86 -2.52 11.38
N VAL A 119 -0.36 -3.27 12.35
CA VAL A 119 0.29 -4.58 12.13
C VAL A 119 -0.42 -5.59 13.03
N THR A 120 -0.75 -6.75 12.51
CA THR A 120 -1.32 -7.85 13.29
C THR A 120 -0.82 -9.18 12.75
N ALA A 121 -0.82 -10.20 13.59
CA ALA A 121 -0.44 -11.55 13.16
C ALA A 121 -1.60 -12.31 12.51
N MET A 122 -2.82 -11.84 12.69
CA MET A 122 -4.00 -12.59 12.25
C MET A 122 -4.20 -12.44 10.74
N ARG A 123 -4.33 -13.58 10.06
CA ARG A 123 -4.57 -13.61 8.61
C ARG A 123 -5.95 -13.02 8.25
N PRO A 124 -6.17 -12.69 6.97
CA PRO A 124 -7.49 -12.27 6.50
C PRO A 124 -8.54 -13.34 6.76
N LEU A 125 -9.79 -12.92 6.84
CA LEU A 125 -10.91 -13.87 6.81
C LEU A 125 -10.87 -14.59 5.47
N ARG A 126 -11.19 -15.87 5.50
CA ARG A 126 -11.29 -16.65 4.27
C ARG A 126 -12.59 -16.34 3.56
N SER A 127 -12.68 -16.78 2.32
CA SER A 127 -13.88 -16.58 1.55
C SER A 127 -15.09 -17.21 2.20
N SER A 128 -16.29 -16.75 1.80
CA SER A 128 -17.55 -17.21 2.35
C SER A 128 -17.79 -18.71 2.16
N ALA A 129 -17.01 -19.37 1.31
CA ALA A 129 -17.12 -20.82 1.12
C ALA A 129 -16.56 -21.61 2.30
N GLU A 130 -15.91 -20.95 3.23
CA GLU A 130 -15.33 -21.57 4.43
C GLU A 130 -16.21 -21.37 5.68
#